data_7130d13443c3dd6897609ad59a70d189
#
_entry.id   7130d13443c3dd6897609ad59a70d189
#
_cell.length_a   1.000
_cell.length_b   1.000
_cell.length_c   1.000
_cell.angle_alpha   90.00
_cell.angle_beta   90.00
_cell.angle_gamma   90.00
#
_symmetry.space_group_name_H-M   'P 1'
#
loop_
_entity.id
_entity.type
_entity.pdbx_description
1 polymer ?
#
loop_
_entity_poly.entity_id
_entity_poly.type
_entity_poly.pdbx_seq_one_letter_code
_entity_poly.pdbx_strand_id
1 'polypeptide(L)'
;MLPLLKVPVPDRFTAGNRALVISFVCLLAFLLSAPDAVAGDFSSENRNRYRDKFLQIAKDLKIPESEISFSFRVPGVGQISHREDTLRIPASTMKLVVSAAAWELLGPDFELKTDLLIDGPISNGVLDGNLIVVGRGDPAVVGREDEEDVLWELRPWCQQLKRIGVTAIKGKVLADIRYFSGPGFHPDWPRQSAQQWYYAASGALNLNDNCLDLFLGPVSEGEVEFSVRPLQPLAKISNRLKLVKDSKKHLIRIDRKFDEWNVVISGAFFQGSQKQKFHVTVPDPAGNFVSAFTNLLSTEGVSVAGESIDLGQSGQVLATISHSLKSRSAVLLKNSQNLYADSIFRVLGKELGGEGSFIVAKATLRDWALQNFMKSDPLVFQDGSGLSRQNRLTSRFLLNVVDRAISQDWGADFTEQLAVGGVDGTLRKRLGQSGLKGRVFAKTGTLTGVSSLAGLLFPQDSSEPVTFAMICNRKKGSAAVARKWQDRVLQWVEGQLGGN
;
A
#
# COMPACT_ATOMS: atom_id res chain seq x y z
N MET A 1 12.34 8.51 -35.37
CA MET A 1 11.43 8.03 -34.33
C MET A 1 11.96 6.69 -33.84
N LEU A 2 12.60 6.68 -32.69
CA LEU A 2 13.05 5.44 -32.03
C LEU A 2 11.85 4.80 -31.34
N PRO A 3 11.68 3.48 -31.38
CA PRO A 3 10.54 2.83 -30.71
C PRO A 3 10.69 2.90 -29.18
N LEU A 4 9.64 3.35 -28.52
CA LEU A 4 9.50 3.30 -27.05
C LEU A 4 9.50 1.83 -26.59
N LEU A 5 10.50 1.44 -25.80
CA LEU A 5 10.53 0.12 -25.18
C LEU A 5 9.63 0.14 -23.93
N LYS A 6 8.49 -0.53 -24.02
CA LYS A 6 7.76 -0.99 -22.83
C LYS A 6 8.51 -2.22 -22.29
N VAL A 7 9.02 -2.14 -21.08
CA VAL A 7 9.61 -3.29 -20.40
C VAL A 7 8.46 -4.08 -19.74
N PRO A 8 8.14 -5.29 -20.18
CA PRO A 8 7.12 -6.10 -19.51
C PRO A 8 7.66 -6.57 -18.16
N VAL A 9 6.92 -6.29 -17.10
CA VAL A 9 7.18 -6.86 -15.77
C VAL A 9 6.79 -8.35 -15.81
N PRO A 10 7.66 -9.29 -15.43
CA PRO A 10 7.27 -10.70 -15.38
C PRO A 10 6.26 -10.93 -14.26
N ASP A 11 5.07 -11.41 -14.61
CA ASP A 11 4.06 -11.92 -13.68
C ASP A 11 4.58 -13.19 -13.00
N ARG A 12 5.27 -13.05 -11.86
CA ARG A 12 5.69 -14.19 -11.02
C ARG A 12 4.63 -14.57 -9.99
N PHE A 13 3.39 -14.77 -10.43
CA PHE A 13 2.40 -15.45 -9.61
C PHE A 13 2.13 -16.85 -10.21
N THR A 14 2.44 -17.88 -9.42
CA THR A 14 2.32 -19.27 -9.85
C THR A 14 0.87 -19.65 -10.15
N ALA A 15 0.67 -20.33 -11.27
CA ALA A 15 -0.60 -20.73 -11.86
C ALA A 15 -1.52 -21.63 -11.00
N GLY A 16 -1.07 -22.09 -9.82
CA GLY A 16 -1.79 -23.08 -9.02
C GLY A 16 -3.05 -22.59 -8.30
N ASN A 17 -3.16 -21.28 -8.00
CA ASN A 17 -4.31 -20.75 -7.26
C ASN A 17 -5.36 -20.05 -8.17
N ARG A 18 -5.06 -19.87 -9.46
CA ARG A 18 -5.99 -19.19 -10.39
C ARG A 18 -7.24 -20.01 -10.69
N ALA A 19 -7.15 -21.33 -10.75
CA ALA A 19 -8.27 -22.17 -11.16
C ALA A 19 -9.43 -22.22 -10.16
N LEU A 20 -9.16 -22.11 -8.85
CA LEU A 20 -10.22 -22.17 -7.83
C LEU A 20 -10.96 -20.83 -7.66
N VAL A 21 -10.27 -19.70 -7.85
CA VAL A 21 -10.83 -18.34 -7.72
C VAL A 21 -11.61 -17.97 -8.98
N ILE A 22 -11.11 -18.31 -10.17
CA ILE A 22 -11.78 -18.00 -11.45
C ILE A 22 -13.14 -18.69 -11.58
N SER A 23 -13.30 -19.92 -11.11
CA SER A 23 -14.62 -20.60 -11.12
C SER A 23 -15.65 -19.93 -10.20
N PHE A 24 -15.21 -19.29 -9.11
CA PHE A 24 -16.13 -18.64 -8.16
C PHE A 24 -16.52 -17.23 -8.57
N VAL A 25 -15.62 -16.51 -9.21
CA VAL A 25 -15.79 -15.08 -9.55
C VAL A 25 -16.52 -14.88 -10.88
N CYS A 26 -16.35 -15.77 -11.87
CA CYS A 26 -17.13 -15.73 -13.11
C CYS A 26 -18.64 -15.98 -12.89
N LEU A 27 -19.04 -16.59 -11.76
CA LEU A 27 -20.45 -16.74 -11.38
C LEU A 27 -21.08 -15.41 -10.90
N LEU A 28 -20.28 -14.47 -10.42
CA LEU A 28 -20.76 -13.18 -9.89
C LEU A 28 -21.31 -12.25 -10.99
N ALA A 29 -20.68 -12.22 -12.17
CA ALA A 29 -21.09 -11.35 -13.26
C ALA A 29 -22.47 -11.70 -13.86
N PHE A 30 -22.92 -12.95 -13.68
CA PHE A 30 -24.20 -13.42 -14.21
C PHE A 30 -25.40 -13.23 -13.25
N LEU A 31 -25.15 -13.02 -11.95
CA LEU A 31 -26.22 -12.96 -10.92
C LEU A 31 -26.68 -11.55 -10.56
N LEU A 32 -25.95 -10.51 -10.97
CA LEU A 32 -26.32 -9.12 -10.69
C LEU A 32 -27.29 -8.48 -11.70
N SER A 33 -27.69 -9.23 -12.75
CA SER A 33 -28.64 -8.76 -13.79
C SER A 33 -30.04 -9.34 -13.65
N ALA A 34 -30.38 -10.05 -12.59
CA ALA A 34 -31.73 -10.53 -12.35
C ALA A 34 -32.61 -9.45 -11.68
N PRO A 35 -33.80 -9.12 -12.21
CA PRO A 35 -34.71 -8.20 -11.55
C PRO A 35 -35.26 -8.84 -10.25
N ASP A 36 -35.62 -7.99 -9.30
CA ASP A 36 -36.24 -8.24 -7.99
C ASP A 36 -37.13 -9.51 -7.96
N ALA A 37 -36.56 -10.65 -7.65
CA ALA A 37 -37.30 -11.85 -7.39
C ALA A 37 -37.30 -12.10 -5.87
N VAL A 38 -38.46 -11.78 -5.25
CA VAL A 38 -38.86 -12.19 -3.90
C VAL A 38 -38.09 -11.50 -2.79
N ALA A 39 -38.44 -10.26 -2.48
CA ALA A 39 -38.29 -9.69 -1.15
C ALA A 39 -39.19 -10.48 -0.18
N GLY A 40 -38.67 -11.60 0.35
CA GLY A 40 -39.28 -12.25 1.50
C GLY A 40 -39.30 -11.25 2.67
N ASP A 41 -40.38 -11.25 3.41
CA ASP A 41 -40.58 -10.44 4.62
C ASP A 41 -39.54 -10.88 5.68
N PHE A 42 -38.33 -10.25 5.58
CA PHE A 42 -37.21 -10.55 6.51
C PHE A 42 -37.57 -9.96 7.86
N SER A 43 -37.99 -10.83 8.77
CA SER A 43 -38.47 -10.42 10.06
C SER A 43 -37.42 -9.53 10.76
N SER A 44 -37.87 -8.43 11.30
CA SER A 44 -37.06 -7.56 12.16
C SER A 44 -36.37 -8.36 13.29
N GLU A 45 -36.94 -9.48 13.66
CA GLU A 45 -36.44 -10.45 14.63
C GLU A 45 -35.12 -11.09 14.20
N ASN A 46 -34.98 -11.55 12.96
CA ASN A 46 -33.74 -12.11 12.46
C ASN A 46 -32.60 -11.08 12.48
N ARG A 47 -32.84 -9.85 12.03
CA ARG A 47 -31.85 -8.76 12.07
C ARG A 47 -31.41 -8.44 13.50
N ASN A 48 -32.36 -8.41 14.45
CA ASN A 48 -32.07 -8.20 15.86
C ASN A 48 -31.25 -9.34 16.44
N ARG A 49 -31.57 -10.61 16.13
CA ARG A 49 -30.80 -11.78 16.56
C ARG A 49 -29.33 -11.69 16.15
N TYR A 50 -29.03 -11.31 14.91
CA TYR A 50 -27.66 -11.12 14.44
C TYR A 50 -26.97 -9.98 15.20
N ARG A 51 -27.59 -8.81 15.27
CA ARG A 51 -27.05 -7.65 15.97
C ARG A 51 -26.73 -7.98 17.44
N ASP A 52 -27.67 -8.56 18.15
CA ASP A 52 -27.56 -8.86 19.57
C ASP A 52 -26.46 -9.92 19.82
N LYS A 53 -26.32 -10.90 18.90
CA LYS A 53 -25.20 -11.84 18.95
C LYS A 53 -23.84 -11.17 18.76
N PHE A 54 -23.69 -10.23 17.83
CA PHE A 54 -22.43 -9.51 17.62
C PHE A 54 -22.06 -8.67 18.85
N LEU A 55 -23.05 -8.05 19.50
CA LEU A 55 -22.88 -7.30 20.74
C LEU A 55 -22.54 -8.24 21.91
N GLN A 56 -23.17 -9.40 21.98
CA GLN A 56 -22.87 -10.41 23.01
C GLN A 56 -21.41 -10.91 22.87
N ILE A 57 -20.93 -11.18 21.65
CA ILE A 57 -19.52 -11.55 21.40
C ILE A 57 -18.58 -10.43 21.87
N ALA A 58 -18.93 -9.15 21.66
CA ALA A 58 -18.14 -8.03 22.15
C ALA A 58 -18.11 -7.97 23.67
N LYS A 59 -19.26 -8.15 24.31
CA LYS A 59 -19.41 -8.17 25.77
C LYS A 59 -18.58 -9.29 26.41
N ASP A 60 -18.58 -10.50 25.84
CA ASP A 60 -17.79 -11.64 26.32
C ASP A 60 -16.28 -11.35 26.26
N LEU A 61 -15.87 -10.52 25.31
CA LEU A 61 -14.49 -10.05 25.15
C LEU A 61 -14.19 -8.75 25.91
N LYS A 62 -15.13 -8.28 26.74
CA LYS A 62 -15.03 -7.03 27.51
C LYS A 62 -14.76 -5.81 26.63
N ILE A 63 -15.42 -5.73 25.47
CA ILE A 63 -15.41 -4.58 24.58
C ILE A 63 -16.71 -3.80 24.81
N PRO A 64 -16.65 -2.53 25.26
CA PRO A 64 -17.83 -1.70 25.38
C PRO A 64 -18.52 -1.48 24.03
N GLU A 65 -19.84 -1.51 23.97
CA GLU A 65 -20.63 -1.26 22.76
C GLU A 65 -20.36 0.13 22.18
N SER A 66 -20.04 1.11 23.02
CA SER A 66 -19.69 2.48 22.59
C SER A 66 -18.39 2.53 21.80
N GLU A 67 -17.53 1.52 21.86
CA GLU A 67 -16.23 1.45 21.18
C GLU A 67 -16.31 0.76 19.81
N ILE A 68 -17.44 0.14 19.45
CA ILE A 68 -17.63 -0.60 18.21
C ILE A 68 -18.67 0.06 17.31
N SER A 69 -18.51 -0.11 16.00
CA SER A 69 -19.49 0.14 14.96
C SER A 69 -19.38 -0.98 13.93
N PHE A 70 -20.49 -1.41 13.40
CA PHE A 70 -20.51 -2.36 12.29
C PHE A 70 -21.71 -2.16 11.37
N SER A 71 -21.54 -2.58 10.15
CA SER A 71 -22.57 -2.66 9.10
C SER A 71 -22.32 -3.92 8.29
N PHE A 72 -23.36 -4.70 8.07
CA PHE A 72 -23.35 -5.93 7.30
C PHE A 72 -24.52 -5.92 6.33
N ARG A 73 -24.34 -6.54 5.18
CA ARG A 73 -25.41 -6.97 4.29
C ARG A 73 -25.33 -8.49 4.18
N VAL A 74 -26.34 -9.16 4.71
CA VAL A 74 -26.38 -10.61 4.82
C VAL A 74 -27.50 -11.13 3.92
N PRO A 75 -27.19 -11.99 2.92
CA PRO A 75 -28.21 -12.62 2.07
C PRO A 75 -29.29 -13.31 2.91
N GLY A 76 -30.53 -13.14 2.53
CA GLY A 76 -31.65 -13.71 3.27
C GLY A 76 -32.00 -13.06 4.61
N VAL A 77 -31.20 -12.09 5.10
CA VAL A 77 -31.43 -11.38 6.40
C VAL A 77 -31.57 -9.87 6.20
N GLY A 78 -30.85 -9.29 5.24
CA GLY A 78 -30.82 -7.87 4.97
C GLY A 78 -29.69 -7.11 5.69
N GLN A 79 -29.87 -5.81 5.90
CA GLN A 79 -28.85 -4.97 6.54
C GLN A 79 -28.92 -5.08 8.06
N ILE A 80 -27.77 -5.34 8.68
CA ILE A 80 -27.58 -5.45 10.13
C ILE A 80 -26.54 -4.41 10.51
N SER A 81 -26.85 -3.56 11.48
CA SER A 81 -25.92 -2.49 11.86
C SER A 81 -25.98 -2.13 13.36
N HIS A 82 -24.92 -1.50 13.83
CA HIS A 82 -24.83 -0.89 15.14
C HIS A 82 -23.93 0.32 15.08
N ARG A 83 -24.45 1.48 15.52
CA ARG A 83 -23.75 2.77 15.52
C ARG A 83 -23.08 3.07 14.18
N GLU A 84 -23.74 2.69 13.09
CA GLU A 84 -23.19 2.67 11.75
C GLU A 84 -22.78 4.04 11.21
N ASP A 85 -23.39 5.12 11.72
CA ASP A 85 -23.10 6.52 11.37
C ASP A 85 -22.12 7.20 12.36
N THR A 86 -21.64 6.46 13.35
CA THR A 86 -20.64 7.00 14.28
C THR A 86 -19.29 7.12 13.59
N LEU A 87 -18.74 8.33 13.56
CA LEU A 87 -17.42 8.62 13.04
C LEU A 87 -16.32 7.90 13.85
N ARG A 88 -15.51 7.11 13.18
CA ARG A 88 -14.44 6.30 13.76
C ARG A 88 -13.12 6.52 13.02
N ILE A 89 -12.01 6.27 13.70
CA ILE A 89 -10.70 6.17 13.08
C ILE A 89 -10.66 4.87 12.29
N PRO A 90 -10.50 4.93 10.94
CA PRO A 90 -10.56 3.75 10.08
C PRO A 90 -9.25 2.94 10.08
N ALA A 91 -8.14 3.55 10.44
CA ALA A 91 -6.80 3.03 10.15
C ALA A 91 -6.69 2.62 8.67
N SER A 92 -5.98 1.54 8.35
CA SER A 92 -5.71 1.14 6.96
C SER A 92 -6.91 0.65 6.14
N THR A 93 -8.15 0.61 6.68
CA THR A 93 -9.34 0.46 5.83
C THR A 93 -9.60 1.70 4.97
N MET A 94 -8.92 2.82 5.26
CA MET A 94 -8.84 3.99 4.38
C MET A 94 -8.33 3.61 2.98
N LYS A 95 -7.40 2.65 2.90
CA LYS A 95 -6.84 2.15 1.63
C LYS A 95 -7.89 1.52 0.71
N LEU A 96 -8.90 0.86 1.29
CA LEU A 96 -10.03 0.33 0.51
C LEU A 96 -10.76 1.46 -0.22
N VAL A 97 -11.00 2.58 0.49
CA VAL A 97 -11.68 3.75 -0.07
C VAL A 97 -10.86 4.38 -1.21
N VAL A 98 -9.56 4.61 -0.96
CA VAL A 98 -8.66 5.18 -1.98
C VAL A 98 -8.55 4.28 -3.21
N SER A 99 -8.43 2.96 -3.01
CA SER A 99 -8.32 2.01 -4.12
C SER A 99 -9.62 1.94 -4.93
N ALA A 100 -10.78 1.89 -4.28
CA ALA A 100 -12.06 1.86 -4.96
C ALA A 100 -12.30 3.15 -5.77
N ALA A 101 -12.01 4.32 -5.18
CA ALA A 101 -12.09 5.59 -5.88
C ALA A 101 -11.13 5.67 -7.07
N ALA A 102 -9.89 5.20 -6.90
CA ALA A 102 -8.91 5.21 -7.97
C ALA A 102 -9.29 4.29 -9.13
N TRP A 103 -9.79 3.08 -8.84
CA TRP A 103 -10.25 2.16 -9.88
C TRP A 103 -11.49 2.69 -10.63
N GLU A 104 -12.38 3.36 -9.93
CA GLU A 104 -13.58 3.94 -10.54
C GLU A 104 -13.27 5.19 -11.37
N LEU A 105 -12.40 6.08 -10.89
CA LEU A 105 -12.18 7.39 -11.49
C LEU A 105 -11.06 7.39 -12.55
N LEU A 106 -10.05 6.55 -12.39
CA LEU A 106 -8.90 6.46 -13.31
C LEU A 106 -8.93 5.18 -14.15
N GLY A 107 -9.63 4.15 -13.69
CA GLY A 107 -9.63 2.82 -14.27
C GLY A 107 -8.50 1.92 -13.73
N PRO A 108 -8.69 0.58 -13.72
CA PRO A 108 -7.68 -0.37 -13.22
C PRO A 108 -6.41 -0.39 -14.08
N ASP A 109 -6.51 -0.04 -15.36
CA ASP A 109 -5.40 -0.03 -16.33
C ASP A 109 -4.65 1.31 -16.37
N PHE A 110 -5.01 2.28 -15.50
CA PHE A 110 -4.28 3.54 -15.39
C PHE A 110 -2.81 3.26 -15.09
N GLU A 111 -1.90 3.86 -15.87
CA GLU A 111 -0.46 3.63 -15.75
C GLU A 111 0.21 4.69 -14.88
N LEU A 112 0.82 4.24 -13.78
CA LEU A 112 1.75 5.00 -12.97
C LEU A 112 3.12 4.96 -13.66
N LYS A 113 3.74 6.11 -13.93
CA LYS A 113 4.93 6.21 -14.81
C LYS A 113 6.11 6.89 -14.14
N THR A 114 7.30 6.48 -14.56
CA THR A 114 8.55 7.18 -14.33
C THR A 114 9.33 7.19 -15.63
N ASP A 115 9.61 8.39 -16.15
CA ASP A 115 10.25 8.58 -17.45
C ASP A 115 11.72 8.96 -17.30
N LEU A 116 12.59 8.44 -18.16
CA LEU A 116 13.96 8.90 -18.36
C LEU A 116 14.03 9.72 -19.63
N LEU A 117 14.49 10.96 -19.53
CA LEU A 117 14.69 11.87 -20.64
C LEU A 117 16.17 12.16 -20.83
N ILE A 118 16.56 12.41 -22.08
CA ILE A 118 17.84 13.01 -22.44
C ILE A 118 17.60 14.46 -22.85
N ASP A 119 18.46 15.34 -22.35
CA ASP A 119 18.39 16.79 -22.60
C ASP A 119 19.75 17.25 -23.13
N GLY A 120 19.91 17.23 -24.46
CA GLY A 120 21.11 17.61 -25.17
C GLY A 120 21.53 16.69 -26.32
N PRO A 121 22.49 17.10 -27.16
CA PRO A 121 22.97 16.31 -28.27
C PRO A 121 23.95 15.22 -27.81
N ILE A 122 23.99 14.12 -28.60
CA ILE A 122 24.96 13.03 -28.40
C ILE A 122 26.02 13.14 -29.53
N SER A 123 27.28 13.21 -29.13
CA SER A 123 28.42 13.25 -30.09
C SER A 123 29.57 12.40 -29.52
N ASN A 124 30.15 11.53 -30.38
CA ASN A 124 31.29 10.67 -30.01
C ASN A 124 31.10 9.89 -28.70
N GLY A 125 29.90 9.42 -28.45
CA GLY A 125 29.59 8.65 -27.22
C GLY A 125 29.34 9.49 -25.96
N VAL A 126 29.37 10.82 -26.09
CA VAL A 126 29.12 11.75 -24.98
C VAL A 126 27.78 12.45 -25.16
N LEU A 127 26.93 12.39 -24.16
CA LEU A 127 25.74 13.26 -24.03
C LEU A 127 26.20 14.62 -23.51
N ASP A 128 26.17 15.66 -24.38
CA ASP A 128 26.43 17.05 -24.00
C ASP A 128 25.13 17.66 -23.42
N GLY A 129 24.74 17.19 -22.25
CA GLY A 129 23.48 17.50 -21.62
C GLY A 129 23.26 16.72 -20.32
N ASN A 130 22.02 16.69 -19.87
CA ASN A 130 21.60 16.04 -18.64
C ASN A 130 20.75 14.79 -18.92
N LEU A 131 20.70 13.89 -17.97
CA LEU A 131 19.60 12.94 -17.82
C LEU A 131 18.57 13.52 -16.89
N ILE A 132 17.29 13.45 -17.24
CA ILE A 132 16.20 13.93 -16.41
C ILE A 132 15.27 12.75 -16.10
N VAL A 133 15.08 12.45 -14.82
CA VAL A 133 14.12 11.46 -14.37
C VAL A 133 12.84 12.18 -13.94
N VAL A 134 11.75 11.95 -14.67
CA VAL A 134 10.45 12.56 -14.43
C VAL A 134 9.60 11.61 -13.62
N GLY A 135 9.33 11.96 -12.37
CA GLY A 135 8.45 11.18 -11.49
C GLY A 135 6.98 11.60 -11.66
N ARG A 136 6.09 10.61 -11.83
CA ARG A 136 4.64 10.82 -11.89
C ARG A 136 3.90 10.09 -10.77
N GLY A 137 4.55 9.96 -9.61
CA GLY A 137 3.94 9.38 -8.41
C GLY A 137 3.89 7.86 -8.37
N ASP A 138 4.59 7.16 -9.26
CA ASP A 138 4.70 5.71 -9.19
C ASP A 138 5.43 5.29 -7.90
N PRO A 139 4.76 4.57 -6.97
CA PRO A 139 5.39 4.13 -5.73
C PRO A 139 6.19 2.83 -5.90
N ALA A 140 6.09 2.20 -7.07
CA ALA A 140 6.45 0.81 -7.25
C ALA A 140 7.79 0.59 -7.93
N VAL A 141 8.51 1.65 -8.32
CA VAL A 141 9.83 1.49 -8.94
C VAL A 141 10.73 0.69 -7.99
N VAL A 142 11.08 -0.52 -8.40
CA VAL A 142 11.85 -1.49 -7.61
C VAL A 142 11.24 -1.77 -6.23
N GLY A 143 9.93 -1.97 -6.15
CA GLY A 143 9.13 -2.07 -4.91
C GLY A 143 9.38 -3.31 -4.05
N ARG A 144 10.63 -3.69 -3.76
CA ARG A 144 11.05 -4.86 -2.96
C ARG A 144 10.62 -6.21 -3.55
N GLU A 145 10.40 -6.27 -4.85
CA GLU A 145 10.02 -7.51 -5.54
C GLU A 145 11.23 -8.42 -5.76
N ASP A 146 12.42 -7.83 -5.95
CA ASP A 146 13.69 -8.55 -6.01
C ASP A 146 14.59 -8.14 -4.84
N GLU A 147 14.85 -9.08 -3.93
CA GLU A 147 15.70 -8.82 -2.76
C GLU A 147 17.20 -8.83 -3.10
N GLU A 148 17.59 -9.39 -4.24
CA GLU A 148 18.99 -9.49 -4.64
C GLU A 148 19.43 -8.25 -5.40
N ASP A 149 18.60 -7.73 -6.31
CA ASP A 149 18.90 -6.54 -7.10
C ASP A 149 17.84 -5.44 -6.90
N VAL A 150 18.07 -4.56 -5.94
CA VAL A 150 17.18 -3.42 -5.64
C VAL A 150 17.23 -2.30 -6.71
N LEU A 151 17.88 -2.52 -7.87
CA LEU A 151 17.95 -1.57 -8.99
C LEU A 151 17.59 -2.23 -10.33
N TRP A 152 17.03 -3.43 -10.30
CA TRP A 152 16.81 -4.25 -11.50
C TRP A 152 15.97 -3.53 -12.58
N GLU A 153 14.96 -2.76 -12.21
CA GLU A 153 14.13 -2.01 -13.18
C GLU A 153 14.86 -0.84 -13.84
N LEU A 154 15.93 -0.35 -13.23
CA LEU A 154 16.73 0.75 -13.79
C LEU A 154 17.83 0.25 -14.76
N ARG A 155 18.22 -1.04 -14.70
CA ARG A 155 19.25 -1.60 -15.59
C ARG A 155 18.90 -1.51 -17.07
N PRO A 156 17.64 -1.74 -17.52
CA PRO A 156 17.24 -1.52 -18.89
C PRO A 156 17.47 -0.08 -19.38
N TRP A 157 17.40 0.92 -18.49
CA TRP A 157 17.72 2.31 -18.83
C TRP A 157 19.19 2.49 -19.15
N CYS A 158 20.08 1.87 -18.36
CA CYS A 158 21.52 1.87 -18.67
C CYS A 158 21.83 1.16 -20.00
N GLN A 159 21.15 0.04 -20.25
CA GLN A 159 21.29 -0.69 -21.53
C GLN A 159 20.81 0.16 -22.71
N GLN A 160 19.73 0.91 -22.57
CA GLN A 160 19.20 1.77 -23.61
C GLN A 160 20.15 2.93 -23.92
N LEU A 161 20.76 3.55 -22.89
CA LEU A 161 21.81 4.57 -23.08
C LEU A 161 22.99 4.02 -23.90
N LYS A 162 23.50 2.83 -23.54
CA LYS A 162 24.57 2.15 -24.26
C LYS A 162 24.17 1.82 -25.71
N ARG A 163 22.91 1.40 -25.95
CA ARG A 163 22.38 1.07 -27.27
C ARG A 163 22.38 2.29 -28.23
N ILE A 164 22.11 3.48 -27.69
CA ILE A 164 22.19 4.72 -28.46
C ILE A 164 23.62 5.30 -28.48
N GLY A 165 24.62 4.54 -28.01
CA GLY A 165 26.03 4.86 -28.04
C GLY A 165 26.52 5.76 -26.90
N VAL A 166 25.72 6.05 -25.85
CA VAL A 166 26.16 6.91 -24.75
C VAL A 166 27.02 6.11 -23.76
N THR A 167 28.27 6.55 -23.59
CA THR A 167 29.24 6.04 -22.61
C THR A 167 29.61 7.07 -21.54
N ALA A 168 29.30 8.35 -21.80
CA ALA A 168 29.57 9.44 -20.87
C ALA A 168 28.45 10.49 -20.92
N ILE A 169 28.17 11.09 -19.79
CA ILE A 169 27.23 12.19 -19.60
C ILE A 169 28.03 13.36 -19.02
N LYS A 170 28.03 14.51 -19.72
CA LYS A 170 28.75 15.69 -19.28
C LYS A 170 28.02 16.39 -18.12
N GLY A 171 26.69 16.47 -18.21
CA GLY A 171 25.85 17.07 -17.19
C GLY A 171 25.58 16.16 -16.01
N LYS A 172 24.37 16.27 -15.46
CA LYS A 172 23.90 15.60 -14.23
C LYS A 172 22.74 14.67 -14.50
N VAL A 173 22.46 13.79 -13.55
CA VAL A 173 21.15 13.16 -13.40
C VAL A 173 20.29 14.09 -12.55
N LEU A 174 19.19 14.57 -13.11
CA LEU A 174 18.25 15.51 -12.48
C LEU A 174 16.93 14.81 -12.19
N ALA A 175 16.21 15.26 -11.15
CA ALA A 175 14.86 14.82 -10.84
C ALA A 175 13.84 15.90 -11.20
N ASP A 176 12.83 15.56 -11.98
CA ASP A 176 11.61 16.36 -12.10
C ASP A 176 10.52 15.79 -11.23
N ILE A 177 10.19 16.51 -10.18
CA ILE A 177 9.21 16.09 -9.15
C ILE A 177 7.96 16.98 -9.13
N ARG A 178 7.76 17.84 -10.14
CA ARG A 178 6.66 18.83 -10.22
C ARG A 178 5.26 18.20 -10.28
N TYR A 179 5.17 16.90 -10.52
CA TYR A 179 3.90 16.17 -10.52
C TYR A 179 3.21 16.19 -9.17
N PHE A 180 3.97 16.14 -8.06
CA PHE A 180 3.46 16.34 -6.72
C PHE A 180 3.92 17.70 -6.14
N SER A 181 3.05 18.30 -5.33
CA SER A 181 3.34 19.54 -4.61
C SER A 181 3.16 19.37 -3.10
N GLY A 182 3.82 20.21 -2.32
CA GLY A 182 3.82 20.15 -0.87
C GLY A 182 4.60 18.95 -0.30
N PRO A 183 4.57 18.74 1.03
CA PRO A 183 5.38 17.73 1.69
C PRO A 183 4.89 16.31 1.38
N GLY A 184 5.83 15.40 1.13
CA GLY A 184 5.53 13.97 0.97
C GLY A 184 5.26 13.24 2.28
N PHE A 185 5.73 13.78 3.40
CA PHE A 185 5.46 13.32 4.76
C PHE A 185 4.28 14.13 5.33
N HIS A 186 3.18 13.44 5.65
CA HIS A 186 1.97 14.13 6.10
C HIS A 186 2.18 14.82 7.46
N PRO A 187 1.68 16.06 7.65
CA PRO A 187 1.89 16.82 8.89
C PRO A 187 1.39 16.13 10.17
N ASP A 188 0.35 15.33 10.10
CA ASP A 188 -0.23 14.59 11.23
C ASP A 188 0.63 13.39 11.67
N TRP A 189 1.63 12.98 10.87
CA TRP A 189 2.45 11.83 11.20
C TRP A 189 3.54 12.20 12.23
N PRO A 190 3.89 11.27 13.14
CA PRO A 190 4.88 11.54 14.17
C PRO A 190 6.30 11.57 13.58
N ARG A 191 6.92 12.74 13.51
CA ARG A 191 8.28 12.93 12.98
C ARG A 191 9.34 12.08 13.68
N GLN A 192 9.17 11.82 14.98
CA GLN A 192 10.06 10.95 15.76
C GLN A 192 10.02 9.47 15.33
N SER A 193 9.08 9.08 14.49
CA SER A 193 8.95 7.72 13.95
C SER A 193 9.22 7.67 12.45
N ALA A 194 9.72 8.76 11.86
CA ALA A 194 9.90 8.88 10.40
C ALA A 194 10.87 7.85 9.81
N GLN A 195 11.77 7.26 10.61
CA GLN A 195 12.67 6.18 10.18
C GLN A 195 11.96 4.85 9.93
N GLN A 196 10.73 4.68 10.42
CA GLN A 196 9.97 3.45 10.25
C GLN A 196 9.46 3.33 8.81
N TRP A 197 9.66 2.17 8.18
CA TRP A 197 9.30 1.93 6.79
C TRP A 197 7.86 2.31 6.41
N TYR A 198 6.92 2.16 7.35
CA TYR A 198 5.51 2.49 7.14
C TYR A 198 5.19 3.99 7.23
N TYR A 199 6.16 4.83 7.53
CA TYR A 199 6.10 6.30 7.44
C TYR A 199 6.92 6.86 6.27
N ALA A 200 7.22 6.04 5.26
CA ALA A 200 7.91 6.53 4.06
C ALA A 200 7.13 7.68 3.42
N ALA A 201 7.82 8.77 3.14
CA ALA A 201 7.23 9.93 2.48
C ALA A 201 6.86 9.59 1.03
N SER A 202 5.69 10.00 0.55
CA SER A 202 5.27 9.81 -0.84
C SER A 202 5.88 10.89 -1.74
N GLY A 203 6.82 10.52 -2.60
CA GLY A 203 7.42 11.39 -3.61
C GLY A 203 6.72 11.28 -4.96
N ALA A 204 6.92 12.27 -5.84
CA ALA A 204 6.62 12.10 -7.26
C ALA A 204 7.56 11.06 -7.88
N LEU A 205 8.78 10.96 -7.36
CA LEU A 205 9.80 9.99 -7.72
C LEU A 205 10.11 9.12 -6.50
N ASN A 206 9.96 7.79 -6.64
CA ASN A 206 10.15 6.82 -5.57
C ASN A 206 11.07 5.69 -6.02
N LEU A 207 11.80 5.08 -5.09
CA LEU A 207 12.69 3.95 -5.32
C LEU A 207 12.73 3.06 -4.08
N ASN A 208 12.58 1.74 -4.25
CA ASN A 208 12.67 0.73 -3.17
C ASN A 208 11.82 1.09 -1.95
N ASP A 209 10.52 1.43 -2.19
CA ASP A 209 9.58 1.89 -1.15
C ASP A 209 10.10 3.09 -0.34
N ASN A 210 10.98 3.92 -0.92
CA ASN A 210 11.67 5.03 -0.25
C ASN A 210 12.41 4.61 1.03
N CYS A 211 13.02 3.43 0.99
CA CYS A 211 13.80 2.86 2.07
C CYS A 211 15.19 2.44 1.62
N LEU A 212 16.11 2.45 2.58
CA LEU A 212 17.35 1.69 2.53
C LEU A 212 17.14 0.35 3.20
N ASP A 213 17.60 -0.72 2.57
CA ASP A 213 17.66 -2.05 3.15
C ASP A 213 18.98 -2.22 3.89
N LEU A 214 18.90 -2.34 5.20
CA LEU A 214 20.05 -2.58 6.06
C LEU A 214 20.13 -4.07 6.38
N PHE A 215 21.26 -4.68 6.09
CA PHE A 215 21.55 -6.06 6.45
C PHE A 215 22.57 -6.06 7.59
N LEU A 216 22.26 -6.76 8.67
CA LEU A 216 23.10 -6.89 9.86
C LEU A 216 23.44 -8.34 10.11
N GLY A 217 24.74 -8.62 10.32
CA GLY A 217 25.29 -9.95 10.54
C GLY A 217 25.65 -10.69 9.24
N PRO A 218 26.37 -11.83 9.36
CA PRO A 218 26.76 -12.47 10.62
C PRO A 218 27.82 -11.69 11.42
N VAL A 219 28.32 -12.27 12.48
CA VAL A 219 29.48 -11.75 13.23
C VAL A 219 30.74 -12.34 12.60
N SER A 220 31.67 -11.45 12.22
CA SER A 220 32.99 -11.80 11.68
C SER A 220 34.04 -10.97 12.39
N GLU A 221 35.16 -11.57 12.75
CA GLU A 221 36.31 -10.91 13.43
C GLU A 221 35.93 -10.09 14.67
N GLY A 222 34.87 -10.49 15.39
CA GLY A 222 34.41 -9.81 16.60
C GLY A 222 33.53 -8.58 16.35
N GLU A 223 33.14 -8.34 15.10
CA GLU A 223 32.24 -7.25 14.71
C GLU A 223 30.97 -7.77 14.00
N VAL A 224 29.91 -6.96 14.04
CA VAL A 224 28.68 -7.23 13.27
C VAL A 224 28.88 -6.66 11.88
N GLU A 225 28.94 -7.54 10.87
CA GLU A 225 28.95 -7.09 9.49
C GLU A 225 27.67 -6.32 9.17
N PHE A 226 27.78 -5.29 8.33
CA PHE A 226 26.60 -4.62 7.81
C PHE A 226 26.78 -4.24 6.35
N SER A 227 25.65 -4.22 5.63
CA SER A 227 25.60 -3.69 4.27
C SER A 227 24.27 -2.97 4.03
N VAL A 228 24.26 -2.14 3.00
CA VAL A 228 23.12 -1.25 2.65
C VAL A 228 22.80 -1.42 1.18
N ARG A 229 21.52 -1.47 0.85
CA ARG A 229 21.02 -1.50 -0.54
C ARG A 229 19.83 -0.54 -0.70
N PRO A 230 19.74 0.20 -1.81
CA PRO A 230 20.83 0.44 -2.76
C PRO A 230 22.02 1.12 -2.08
N LEU A 231 23.21 1.05 -2.70
CA LEU A 231 24.35 1.83 -2.23
C LEU A 231 23.97 3.32 -2.29
N GLN A 232 24.04 3.98 -1.14
CA GLN A 232 23.59 5.36 -0.99
C GLN A 232 24.69 6.22 -0.38
N PRO A 233 25.46 6.97 -1.21
CA PRO A 233 26.55 7.81 -0.73
C PRO A 233 26.12 8.95 0.21
N LEU A 234 24.85 9.37 0.12
CA LEU A 234 24.29 10.40 1.02
C LEU A 234 24.10 9.88 2.44
N ALA A 235 23.91 8.56 2.62
CA ALA A 235 23.64 7.97 3.91
C ALA A 235 24.94 7.69 4.70
N LYS A 236 25.05 8.28 5.89
CA LYS A 236 26.11 7.95 6.85
C LYS A 236 25.58 6.99 7.90
N ILE A 237 26.11 5.77 7.93
CA ILE A 237 25.64 4.73 8.84
C ILE A 237 26.67 4.50 9.94
N SER A 238 26.26 4.71 11.19
CA SER A 238 27.05 4.45 12.38
C SER A 238 26.60 3.18 13.06
N ASN A 239 27.39 2.10 12.95
CA ASN A 239 27.16 0.86 13.67
C ASN A 239 27.76 0.95 15.08
N ARG A 240 26.91 0.94 16.12
CA ARG A 240 27.27 0.97 17.54
C ARG A 240 26.74 -0.24 18.29
N LEU A 241 26.54 -1.36 17.60
CA LEU A 241 26.08 -2.59 18.21
C LEU A 241 27.16 -3.19 19.11
N LYS A 242 26.73 -3.70 20.26
CA LYS A 242 27.59 -4.47 21.17
C LYS A 242 27.29 -5.94 21.03
N LEU A 243 28.32 -6.78 20.93
CA LEU A 243 28.14 -8.22 20.86
C LEU A 243 27.74 -8.79 22.23
N VAL A 244 26.79 -9.71 22.24
CA VAL A 244 26.31 -10.43 23.43
C VAL A 244 26.23 -11.93 23.16
N LYS A 245 26.56 -12.75 24.20
CA LYS A 245 26.45 -14.22 24.15
C LYS A 245 25.05 -14.72 24.51
N ASP A 246 24.27 -13.91 25.20
CA ASP A 246 22.91 -14.24 25.65
C ASP A 246 21.89 -13.77 24.60
N SER A 247 21.19 -14.69 23.95
CA SER A 247 20.16 -14.39 22.96
C SER A 247 19.00 -13.54 23.51
N LYS A 248 18.71 -13.63 24.82
CA LYS A 248 17.67 -12.83 25.47
C LYS A 248 18.00 -11.33 25.53
N LYS A 249 19.27 -10.99 25.39
CA LYS A 249 19.74 -9.59 25.34
C LYS A 249 19.81 -9.02 23.94
N HIS A 250 19.46 -9.81 22.90
CA HIS A 250 19.44 -9.34 21.52
C HIS A 250 18.38 -8.24 21.36
N LEU A 251 18.84 -7.03 21.04
CA LEU A 251 18.00 -5.87 20.85
C LEU A 251 18.66 -4.90 19.89
N ILE A 252 18.06 -4.70 18.73
CA ILE A 252 18.52 -3.76 17.71
C ILE A 252 17.63 -2.53 17.71
N ARG A 253 18.22 -1.36 17.71
CA ARG A 253 17.57 -0.07 17.51
C ARG A 253 18.20 0.61 16.33
N ILE A 254 17.36 1.14 15.45
CA ILE A 254 17.77 1.87 14.27
C ILE A 254 17.07 3.23 14.35
N ASP A 255 17.87 4.27 14.42
CA ASP A 255 17.39 5.63 14.59
C ASP A 255 17.90 6.50 13.43
N ARG A 256 17.05 7.38 12.94
CA ARG A 256 17.33 8.43 11.97
C ARG A 256 16.48 9.65 12.31
N LYS A 257 17.08 10.81 12.40
CA LYS A 257 16.31 12.03 12.55
C LYS A 257 15.54 12.37 11.27
N PHE A 258 14.45 13.10 11.40
CA PHE A 258 13.46 13.33 10.36
C PHE A 258 14.09 13.79 9.02
N ASP A 259 14.91 14.83 9.03
CA ASP A 259 15.48 15.43 7.82
C ASP A 259 16.96 15.06 7.58
N GLU A 260 17.50 14.04 8.30
CA GLU A 260 18.90 13.67 8.20
C GLU A 260 19.08 12.33 7.50
N TRP A 261 20.18 12.19 6.74
CA TRP A 261 20.64 10.94 6.15
C TRP A 261 21.42 10.06 7.13
N ASN A 262 21.72 10.57 8.33
CA ASN A 262 22.52 9.87 9.32
C ASN A 262 21.67 8.77 10.00
N VAL A 263 22.05 7.51 9.83
CA VAL A 263 21.44 6.35 10.46
C VAL A 263 22.34 5.84 11.56
N VAL A 264 21.81 5.69 12.77
CA VAL A 264 22.52 5.13 13.92
C VAL A 264 21.91 3.77 14.26
N ILE A 265 22.73 2.72 14.20
CA ILE A 265 22.39 1.37 14.63
C ILE A 265 22.99 1.15 16.00
N SER A 266 22.19 0.80 17.00
CA SER A 266 22.61 0.65 18.40
C SER A 266 21.93 -0.52 19.09
N GLY A 267 22.42 -0.87 20.28
CA GLY A 267 21.88 -1.95 21.10
C GLY A 267 22.82 -3.13 21.22
N ALA A 268 22.29 -4.36 21.25
CA ALA A 268 23.03 -5.59 21.47
C ALA A 268 22.68 -6.63 20.40
N PHE A 269 23.72 -7.20 19.77
CA PHE A 269 23.59 -8.23 18.74
C PHE A 269 24.06 -9.58 19.30
N PHE A 270 23.21 -10.59 19.24
CA PHE A 270 23.56 -11.95 19.67
C PHE A 270 24.54 -12.58 18.67
N GLN A 271 25.68 -13.08 19.15
CA GLN A 271 26.76 -13.64 18.31
C GLN A 271 26.31 -14.79 17.41
N GLY A 272 25.30 -15.56 17.84
CA GLY A 272 24.72 -16.67 17.08
C GLY A 272 23.55 -16.27 16.16
N SER A 273 23.27 -14.97 15.99
CA SER A 273 22.19 -14.53 15.10
C SER A 273 22.56 -14.71 13.63
N GLN A 274 21.56 -15.16 12.87
CA GLN A 274 21.65 -15.14 11.41
C GLN A 274 21.57 -13.70 10.90
N LYS A 275 21.89 -13.50 9.61
CA LYS A 275 21.72 -12.21 8.91
C LYS A 275 20.28 -11.71 9.04
N GLN A 276 20.11 -10.45 9.40
CA GLN A 276 18.82 -9.80 9.58
C GLN A 276 18.68 -8.62 8.63
N LYS A 277 17.49 -8.41 8.09
CA LYS A 277 17.16 -7.32 7.18
C LYS A 277 16.23 -6.31 7.87
N PHE A 278 16.55 -5.05 7.74
CA PHE A 278 15.76 -3.93 8.24
C PHE A 278 15.53 -2.92 7.12
N HIS A 279 14.44 -2.18 7.20
CA HIS A 279 14.11 -1.12 6.26
C HIS A 279 14.05 0.21 6.99
N VAL A 280 14.80 1.19 6.48
CA VAL A 280 14.88 2.54 7.04
C VAL A 280 14.52 3.53 5.94
N THR A 281 13.52 4.37 6.19
CA THR A 281 13.09 5.39 5.21
C THR A 281 14.21 6.37 4.90
N VAL A 282 14.19 6.92 3.70
CA VAL A 282 15.04 8.04 3.28
C VAL A 282 14.36 9.37 3.59
N PRO A 283 15.11 10.44 3.88
CA PRO A 283 14.53 11.77 4.12
C PRO A 283 14.09 12.46 2.82
N ASP A 284 14.76 12.14 1.71
CA ASP A 284 14.52 12.71 0.38
C ASP A 284 14.41 11.59 -0.66
N PRO A 285 13.18 11.24 -1.08
CA PRO A 285 12.95 10.22 -2.10
C PRO A 285 13.61 10.51 -3.45
N ALA A 286 13.56 11.76 -3.91
CA ALA A 286 14.12 12.16 -5.20
C ALA A 286 15.66 12.10 -5.18
N GLY A 287 16.28 12.63 -4.13
CA GLY A 287 17.73 12.53 -3.92
C GLY A 287 18.19 11.06 -3.80
N ASN A 288 17.38 10.19 -3.16
CA ASN A 288 17.66 8.76 -3.12
C ASN A 288 17.69 8.13 -4.50
N PHE A 289 16.68 8.41 -5.32
CA PHE A 289 16.59 7.89 -6.69
C PHE A 289 17.78 8.34 -7.54
N VAL A 290 18.01 9.65 -7.60
CA VAL A 290 19.08 10.26 -8.40
C VAL A 290 20.45 9.70 -8.01
N SER A 291 20.74 9.64 -6.71
CA SER A 291 22.02 9.14 -6.22
C SER A 291 22.21 7.65 -6.54
N ALA A 292 21.20 6.83 -6.31
CA ALA A 292 21.25 5.39 -6.62
C ALA A 292 21.39 5.14 -8.12
N PHE A 293 20.66 5.88 -8.95
CA PHE A 293 20.76 5.74 -10.42
C PHE A 293 22.10 6.22 -10.96
N THR A 294 22.64 7.32 -10.44
CA THR A 294 23.98 7.80 -10.80
C THR A 294 25.06 6.76 -10.49
N ASN A 295 24.98 6.11 -9.33
CA ASN A 295 25.87 5.02 -8.98
C ASN A 295 25.70 3.82 -9.92
N LEU A 296 24.46 3.46 -10.25
CA LEU A 296 24.20 2.37 -11.19
C LEU A 296 24.80 2.66 -12.56
N LEU A 297 24.63 3.87 -13.10
CA LEU A 297 25.25 4.30 -14.37
C LEU A 297 26.77 4.06 -14.36
N SER A 298 27.43 4.49 -13.28
CA SER A 298 28.89 4.31 -13.14
C SER A 298 29.28 2.83 -13.10
N THR A 299 28.54 1.98 -12.36
CA THR A 299 28.81 0.53 -12.31
C THR A 299 28.50 -0.17 -13.62
N GLU A 300 27.58 0.35 -14.41
CA GLU A 300 27.22 -0.12 -15.74
C GLU A 300 28.15 0.45 -16.84
N GLY A 301 29.16 1.23 -16.50
CA GLY A 301 30.16 1.78 -17.43
C GLY A 301 29.70 3.03 -18.18
N VAL A 302 28.72 3.77 -17.64
CA VAL A 302 28.34 5.11 -18.13
C VAL A 302 28.80 6.14 -17.12
N SER A 303 29.81 6.96 -17.49
CA SER A 303 30.33 8.00 -16.59
C SER A 303 29.43 9.22 -16.56
N VAL A 304 29.37 9.88 -15.38
CA VAL A 304 28.61 11.14 -15.19
C VAL A 304 29.58 12.18 -14.65
N ALA A 305 29.87 13.23 -15.43
CA ALA A 305 30.83 14.27 -15.05
C ALA A 305 30.26 15.25 -14.00
N GLY A 306 28.95 15.45 -13.99
CA GLY A 306 28.27 16.29 -12.99
C GLY A 306 28.38 17.78 -13.23
N GLU A 307 28.70 18.22 -14.45
CA GLU A 307 28.75 19.63 -14.81
C GLU A 307 27.35 20.26 -14.70
N SER A 308 27.29 21.54 -14.36
CA SER A 308 26.02 22.28 -14.37
C SER A 308 25.77 22.78 -15.78
N ILE A 309 24.88 22.09 -16.51
CA ILE A 309 24.44 22.45 -17.83
C ILE A 309 22.99 22.91 -17.74
N ASP A 310 22.74 24.16 -18.07
CA ASP A 310 21.39 24.74 -18.13
C ASP A 310 20.86 24.57 -19.56
N LEU A 311 20.19 23.44 -19.78
CA LEU A 311 19.45 23.20 -21.03
C LEU A 311 17.97 23.29 -20.64
N GLY A 312 17.16 23.94 -21.47
CA GLY A 312 15.73 24.09 -21.22
C GLY A 312 15.06 22.77 -20.92
N GLN A 313 14.07 22.76 -20.08
CA GLN A 313 13.42 21.56 -19.47
C GLN A 313 12.65 20.64 -20.45
N SER A 314 13.02 20.61 -21.72
CA SER A 314 12.38 19.81 -22.78
C SER A 314 13.33 18.73 -23.27
N GLY A 315 13.39 17.61 -22.55
CA GLY A 315 14.15 16.45 -23.01
C GLY A 315 13.31 15.48 -23.86
N GLN A 316 14.00 14.68 -24.69
CA GLN A 316 13.38 13.56 -25.39
C GLN A 316 13.26 12.35 -24.46
N VAL A 317 12.05 11.75 -24.37
CA VAL A 317 11.85 10.51 -23.61
C VAL A 317 12.67 9.38 -24.24
N LEU A 318 13.57 8.81 -23.47
CA LEU A 318 14.41 7.69 -23.84
C LEU A 318 13.81 6.35 -23.42
N ALA A 319 13.25 6.29 -22.20
CA ALA A 319 12.67 5.08 -21.64
C ALA A 319 11.62 5.42 -20.57
N THR A 320 10.71 4.50 -20.33
CA THR A 320 9.65 4.61 -19.30
C THR A 320 9.55 3.32 -18.49
N ILE A 321 9.50 3.43 -17.17
CA ILE A 321 9.00 2.39 -16.29
C ILE A 321 7.51 2.68 -16.06
N SER A 322 6.66 1.67 -16.15
CA SER A 322 5.22 1.84 -16.05
C SER A 322 4.58 0.66 -15.29
N HIS A 323 3.70 0.97 -14.34
CA HIS A 323 2.95 0.01 -13.57
C HIS A 323 1.46 0.32 -13.59
N SER A 324 0.62 -0.64 -13.96
CA SER A 324 -0.81 -0.43 -13.92
C SER A 324 -1.31 -0.35 -12.47
N LEU A 325 -2.34 0.46 -12.25
CA LEU A 325 -3.00 0.58 -10.94
C LEU A 325 -3.48 -0.79 -10.43
N LYS A 326 -4.02 -1.64 -11.31
CA LYS A 326 -4.42 -3.02 -11.01
C LYS A 326 -3.24 -3.84 -10.49
N SER A 327 -2.09 -3.83 -11.16
CA SER A 327 -0.92 -4.62 -10.78
C SER A 327 -0.36 -4.23 -9.40
N ARG A 328 -0.53 -2.97 -8.99
CA ARG A 328 -0.03 -2.44 -7.71
C ARG A 328 -1.05 -2.45 -6.57
N SER A 329 -2.33 -2.64 -6.88
CA SER A 329 -3.39 -2.71 -5.88
C SER A 329 -3.25 -3.90 -4.94
N ALA A 330 -2.71 -5.04 -5.39
CA ALA A 330 -2.44 -6.18 -4.53
C ALA A 330 -1.44 -5.84 -3.42
N VAL A 331 -0.34 -5.16 -3.75
CA VAL A 331 0.66 -4.72 -2.76
C VAL A 331 0.03 -3.75 -1.76
N LEU A 332 -0.77 -2.81 -2.25
CA LEU A 332 -1.48 -1.84 -1.43
C LEU A 332 -2.49 -2.51 -0.49
N LEU A 333 -3.33 -3.40 -1.00
CA LEU A 333 -4.47 -3.96 -0.24
C LEU A 333 -4.08 -5.19 0.58
N LYS A 334 -3.32 -6.16 0.02
CA LYS A 334 -2.90 -7.38 0.72
C LYS A 334 -1.84 -7.10 1.77
N ASN A 335 -0.78 -6.35 1.40
CA ASN A 335 0.35 -6.05 2.29
C ASN A 335 0.14 -4.78 3.10
N SER A 336 -0.92 -4.02 2.78
CA SER A 336 -1.25 -2.76 3.47
C SER A 336 -0.15 -1.70 3.35
N GLN A 337 0.49 -1.58 2.16
CA GLN A 337 1.60 -0.66 1.94
C GLN A 337 1.12 0.79 1.96
N ASN A 338 1.71 1.60 2.85
CA ASN A 338 1.27 2.98 3.09
C ASN A 338 1.70 3.91 1.96
N LEU A 339 2.98 3.80 1.53
CA LEU A 339 3.52 4.61 0.43
C LEU A 339 2.64 4.54 -0.81
N TYR A 340 2.20 3.33 -1.20
CA TYR A 340 1.34 3.13 -2.36
C TYR A 340 0.00 3.84 -2.21
N ALA A 341 -0.60 3.75 -1.02
CA ALA A 341 -1.88 4.41 -0.75
C ALA A 341 -1.78 5.93 -0.83
N ASP A 342 -0.74 6.51 -0.22
CA ASP A 342 -0.57 7.96 -0.21
C ASP A 342 -0.13 8.49 -1.58
N SER A 343 0.64 7.72 -2.35
CA SER A 343 0.97 8.05 -3.74
C SER A 343 -0.28 8.04 -4.62
N ILE A 344 -1.09 6.97 -4.60
CA ILE A 344 -2.33 6.88 -5.38
C ILE A 344 -3.32 7.96 -4.95
N PHE A 345 -3.43 8.27 -3.66
CA PHE A 345 -4.25 9.35 -3.16
C PHE A 345 -3.84 10.71 -3.77
N ARG A 346 -2.53 11.00 -3.83
CA ARG A 346 -2.00 12.22 -4.45
C ARG A 346 -2.13 12.21 -5.97
N VAL A 347 -2.04 11.04 -6.61
CA VAL A 347 -2.32 10.88 -8.06
C VAL A 347 -3.77 11.25 -8.35
N LEU A 348 -4.75 10.81 -7.55
CA LEU A 348 -6.13 11.26 -7.67
C LEU A 348 -6.26 12.78 -7.63
N GLY A 349 -5.57 13.43 -6.67
CA GLY A 349 -5.52 14.89 -6.59
C GLY A 349 -4.92 15.54 -7.83
N LYS A 350 -3.85 14.94 -8.38
CA LYS A 350 -3.18 15.48 -9.59
C LYS A 350 -4.04 15.35 -10.82
N GLU A 351 -4.54 14.15 -11.10
CA GLU A 351 -5.23 13.83 -12.35
C GLU A 351 -6.64 14.48 -12.41
N LEU A 352 -7.32 14.58 -11.28
CA LEU A 352 -8.71 15.05 -11.23
C LEU A 352 -8.86 16.45 -10.63
N GLY A 353 -7.95 16.84 -9.74
CA GLY A 353 -7.97 18.16 -9.10
C GLY A 353 -6.86 19.10 -9.58
N GLY A 354 -5.99 18.68 -10.51
CA GLY A 354 -4.94 19.50 -11.11
C GLY A 354 -3.65 19.61 -10.28
N GLU A 355 -3.66 19.20 -9.00
CA GLU A 355 -2.52 19.33 -8.09
C GLU A 355 -2.32 18.07 -7.24
N GLY A 356 -1.12 17.50 -7.27
CA GLY A 356 -0.76 16.30 -6.52
C GLY A 356 -0.37 16.57 -5.06
N SER A 357 -1.22 17.27 -4.29
CA SER A 357 -1.05 17.51 -2.86
C SER A 357 -2.04 16.72 -2.00
N PHE A 358 -1.74 16.51 -0.72
CA PHE A 358 -2.72 15.94 0.22
C PHE A 358 -3.99 16.80 0.33
N ILE A 359 -3.88 18.13 0.14
CA ILE A 359 -5.00 19.04 0.24
C ILE A 359 -5.99 18.82 -0.90
N VAL A 360 -5.51 18.77 -2.12
CA VAL A 360 -6.35 18.56 -3.30
C VAL A 360 -6.86 17.11 -3.34
N ALA A 361 -6.00 16.13 -3.02
CA ALA A 361 -6.38 14.72 -2.98
C ALA A 361 -7.57 14.44 -2.02
N LYS A 362 -7.55 15.04 -0.82
CA LYS A 362 -8.69 14.90 0.11
C LYS A 362 -9.96 15.56 -0.38
N ALA A 363 -9.86 16.69 -1.09
CA ALA A 363 -11.02 17.33 -1.72
C ALA A 363 -11.61 16.44 -2.82
N THR A 364 -10.77 15.92 -3.71
CA THR A 364 -11.16 14.99 -4.78
C THR A 364 -11.86 13.75 -4.23
N LEU A 365 -11.31 13.12 -3.19
CA LEU A 365 -11.91 11.93 -2.58
C LEU A 365 -13.22 12.25 -1.86
N ARG A 366 -13.33 13.43 -1.25
CA ARG A 366 -14.55 13.92 -0.64
C ARG A 366 -15.65 14.12 -1.67
N ASP A 367 -15.34 14.74 -2.80
CA ASP A 367 -16.30 14.99 -3.88
C ASP A 367 -16.82 13.66 -4.46
N TRP A 368 -15.93 12.67 -4.66
CA TRP A 368 -16.34 11.33 -5.06
C TRP A 368 -17.28 10.69 -4.02
N ALA A 369 -16.97 10.83 -2.73
CA ALA A 369 -17.81 10.27 -1.66
C ALA A 369 -19.18 10.95 -1.58
N LEU A 370 -19.26 12.26 -1.77
CA LEU A 370 -20.51 13.02 -1.80
C LEU A 370 -21.38 12.64 -3.00
N GLN A 371 -20.80 12.49 -4.17
CA GLN A 371 -21.52 12.13 -5.39
C GLN A 371 -22.15 10.74 -5.31
N ASN A 372 -21.50 9.80 -4.63
CA ASN A 372 -21.88 8.39 -4.69
C ASN A 372 -22.59 7.87 -3.44
N PHE A 373 -22.39 8.46 -2.25
CA PHE A 373 -22.81 7.82 -1.00
C PHE A 373 -23.57 8.71 -0.02
N MET A 374 -23.48 10.04 -0.13
CA MET A 374 -23.89 10.90 0.97
C MET A 374 -24.66 12.15 0.51
N LYS A 375 -25.65 12.53 1.32
CA LYS A 375 -26.35 13.80 1.17
C LYS A 375 -25.68 14.96 1.93
N SER A 376 -24.86 14.65 2.91
CA SER A 376 -24.09 15.61 3.73
C SER A 376 -22.77 14.98 4.16
N ASP A 377 -21.77 15.81 4.45
CA ASP A 377 -20.40 15.36 4.66
C ASP A 377 -19.94 15.44 6.12
N PRO A 378 -20.04 14.34 6.88
CA PRO A 378 -19.37 14.24 8.17
C PRO A 378 -17.97 13.59 8.08
N LEU A 379 -17.58 13.02 6.90
CA LEU A 379 -16.33 12.23 6.78
C LEU A 379 -15.11 13.14 6.75
N VAL A 380 -13.99 12.63 7.27
CA VAL A 380 -12.72 13.34 7.25
C VAL A 380 -11.66 12.46 6.61
N PHE A 381 -11.12 12.93 5.50
CA PHE A 381 -10.01 12.35 4.78
C PHE A 381 -8.77 13.22 5.02
N GLN A 382 -7.69 12.67 5.54
CA GLN A 382 -6.43 13.39 5.72
C GLN A 382 -5.32 12.81 4.84
N ASP A 383 -5.14 11.49 4.88
CA ASP A 383 -4.16 10.76 4.09
C ASP A 383 -4.81 9.54 3.42
N GLY A 384 -4.13 8.95 2.47
CA GLY A 384 -4.60 7.76 1.76
C GLY A 384 -4.33 6.45 2.52
N SER A 385 -3.33 6.45 3.39
CA SER A 385 -2.87 5.25 4.11
C SER A 385 -3.70 4.90 5.34
N GLY A 386 -4.36 5.89 5.95
CA GLY A 386 -5.06 5.76 7.22
C GLY A 386 -4.13 5.86 8.44
N LEU A 387 -2.91 6.38 8.27
CA LEU A 387 -1.98 6.63 9.37
C LEU A 387 -2.40 7.83 10.22
N SER A 388 -2.95 8.87 9.60
CA SER A 388 -3.48 10.02 10.32
C SER A 388 -4.63 9.59 11.22
N ARG A 389 -4.47 9.88 12.52
CA ARG A 389 -5.54 9.62 13.50
C ARG A 389 -6.69 10.63 13.41
N GLN A 390 -6.59 11.60 12.49
CA GLN A 390 -7.66 12.55 12.21
C GLN A 390 -8.64 12.06 11.13
N ASN A 391 -8.30 11.01 10.37
CA ASN A 391 -9.27 10.37 9.48
C ASN A 391 -10.52 9.93 10.25
N ARG A 392 -11.71 10.18 9.68
CA ARG A 392 -13.01 9.79 10.26
C ARG A 392 -13.90 9.19 9.19
N LEU A 393 -14.24 7.92 9.34
CA LEU A 393 -15.19 7.21 8.50
C LEU A 393 -16.27 6.55 9.36
N THR A 394 -17.36 6.15 8.73
CA THR A 394 -18.42 5.34 9.34
C THR A 394 -18.39 3.91 8.81
N SER A 395 -18.94 2.95 9.56
CA SER A 395 -19.06 1.58 9.06
C SER A 395 -20.07 1.48 7.91
N ARG A 396 -21.10 2.31 7.88
CA ARG A 396 -22.04 2.43 6.75
C ARG A 396 -21.31 2.84 5.47
N PHE A 397 -20.48 3.88 5.54
CA PHE A 397 -19.72 4.35 4.38
C PHE A 397 -18.77 3.26 3.85
N LEU A 398 -18.03 2.59 4.73
CA LEU A 398 -17.12 1.51 4.32
C LEU A 398 -17.88 0.33 3.69
N LEU A 399 -19.06 -0.03 4.23
CA LEU A 399 -19.92 -1.07 3.62
C LEU A 399 -20.35 -0.66 2.21
N ASN A 400 -20.83 0.57 2.05
CA ASN A 400 -21.29 1.06 0.75
C ASN A 400 -20.15 1.13 -0.27
N VAL A 401 -18.91 1.44 0.16
CA VAL A 401 -17.72 1.38 -0.72
C VAL A 401 -17.43 -0.05 -1.18
N VAL A 402 -17.55 -1.04 -0.29
CA VAL A 402 -17.41 -2.45 -0.65
C VAL A 402 -18.48 -2.84 -1.67
N ASP A 403 -19.76 -2.56 -1.37
CA ASP A 403 -20.89 -2.90 -2.23
C ASP A 403 -20.73 -2.27 -3.63
N ARG A 404 -20.34 -0.98 -3.67
CA ARG A 404 -20.10 -0.28 -4.94
C ARG A 404 -18.94 -0.90 -5.73
N ALA A 405 -17.83 -1.18 -5.09
CA ALA A 405 -16.66 -1.76 -5.76
C ALA A 405 -16.98 -3.10 -6.40
N ILE A 406 -17.71 -3.98 -5.71
CA ILE A 406 -18.06 -5.31 -6.25
C ILE A 406 -19.16 -5.27 -7.31
N SER A 407 -19.96 -4.21 -7.37
CA SER A 407 -21.01 -4.03 -8.38
C SER A 407 -20.50 -3.49 -9.71
N GLN A 408 -19.22 -3.10 -9.80
CA GLN A 408 -18.60 -2.64 -11.04
C GLN A 408 -18.16 -3.83 -11.92
N ASP A 409 -17.99 -3.61 -13.22
CA ASP A 409 -17.49 -4.63 -14.16
C ASP A 409 -16.12 -5.20 -13.74
N TRP A 410 -15.31 -4.41 -13.05
CA TRP A 410 -14.03 -4.80 -12.48
C TRP A 410 -14.11 -5.36 -11.04
N GLY A 411 -15.31 -5.53 -10.48
CA GLY A 411 -15.49 -5.91 -9.08
C GLY A 411 -14.85 -7.23 -8.68
N ALA A 412 -14.83 -8.19 -9.59
CA ALA A 412 -14.15 -9.47 -9.42
C ALA A 412 -12.63 -9.28 -9.28
N ASP A 413 -12.02 -8.57 -10.21
CA ASP A 413 -10.60 -8.24 -10.21
C ASP A 413 -10.20 -7.45 -8.95
N PHE A 414 -11.05 -6.51 -8.51
CA PHE A 414 -10.83 -5.76 -7.29
C PHE A 414 -10.85 -6.65 -6.04
N THR A 415 -11.79 -7.59 -5.97
CA THR A 415 -11.90 -8.55 -4.87
C THR A 415 -10.63 -9.40 -4.73
N GLU A 416 -10.01 -9.81 -5.83
CA GLU A 416 -8.74 -10.54 -5.84
C GLU A 416 -7.56 -9.76 -5.25
N GLN A 417 -7.64 -8.42 -5.24
CA GLN A 417 -6.59 -7.58 -4.65
C GLN A 417 -6.69 -7.52 -3.11
N LEU A 418 -7.78 -7.99 -2.50
CA LEU A 418 -7.93 -8.02 -1.05
C LEU A 418 -7.14 -9.17 -0.41
N ALA A 419 -6.74 -8.99 0.86
CA ALA A 419 -6.13 -10.06 1.63
C ALA A 419 -7.13 -11.18 1.90
N VAL A 420 -6.67 -12.44 1.81
CA VAL A 420 -7.51 -13.63 1.93
C VAL A 420 -7.31 -14.33 3.26
N GLY A 421 -8.40 -14.58 3.96
CA GLY A 421 -8.42 -15.23 5.28
C GLY A 421 -7.70 -16.57 5.29
N GLY A 422 -6.68 -16.72 6.16
CA GLY A 422 -5.90 -17.94 6.31
C GLY A 422 -4.99 -18.29 5.12
N VAL A 423 -4.84 -17.39 4.13
CA VAL A 423 -4.09 -17.65 2.89
C VAL A 423 -2.96 -16.63 2.68
N ASP A 424 -3.29 -15.34 2.56
CA ASP A 424 -2.29 -14.35 2.20
C ASP A 424 -2.43 -12.99 2.92
N GLY A 425 -1.51 -12.10 2.60
CA GLY A 425 -1.51 -10.72 3.06
C GLY A 425 -1.62 -10.59 4.58
N THR A 426 -2.30 -9.55 5.02
CA THR A 426 -2.51 -9.25 6.46
C THR A 426 -3.48 -10.22 7.15
N LEU A 427 -4.18 -11.07 6.39
CA LEU A 427 -5.08 -12.10 6.91
C LEU A 427 -4.48 -13.51 6.93
N ARG A 428 -3.24 -13.71 6.46
CA ARG A 428 -2.59 -15.03 6.37
C ARG A 428 -2.65 -15.83 7.68
N LYS A 429 -2.54 -15.17 8.84
CA LYS A 429 -2.57 -15.79 10.17
C LYS A 429 -3.92 -15.58 10.90
N ARG A 430 -4.96 -15.13 10.19
CA ARG A 430 -6.31 -14.89 10.71
C ARG A 430 -7.33 -15.61 9.85
N LEU A 431 -8.48 -15.96 10.43
CA LEU A 431 -9.60 -16.56 9.69
C LEU A 431 -9.21 -17.85 8.92
N GLY A 432 -8.17 -18.56 9.41
CA GLY A 432 -7.69 -19.82 8.81
C GLY A 432 -8.40 -21.07 9.33
N GLN A 433 -9.42 -20.92 10.16
CA GLN A 433 -10.21 -22.03 10.72
C GLN A 433 -11.18 -22.58 9.67
N SER A 434 -11.70 -23.79 9.89
CA SER A 434 -12.67 -24.42 8.99
C SER A 434 -13.86 -23.51 8.73
N GLY A 435 -14.30 -23.45 7.50
CA GLY A 435 -15.39 -22.60 7.02
C GLY A 435 -14.98 -21.19 6.58
N LEU A 436 -13.90 -20.59 7.08
CA LEU A 436 -13.49 -19.22 6.72
C LEU A 436 -12.24 -19.15 5.84
N LYS A 437 -11.39 -20.18 5.88
CA LYS A 437 -10.13 -20.19 5.09
C LYS A 437 -10.42 -20.10 3.61
N GLY A 438 -9.81 -19.09 2.95
CA GLY A 438 -9.99 -18.85 1.52
C GLY A 438 -11.31 -18.19 1.13
N ARG A 439 -12.19 -17.83 2.11
CA ARG A 439 -13.53 -17.30 1.84
C ARG A 439 -13.77 -15.88 2.31
N VAL A 440 -12.88 -15.34 3.12
CA VAL A 440 -12.92 -13.94 3.55
C VAL A 440 -11.92 -13.15 2.76
N PHE A 441 -12.38 -12.15 2.02
CA PHE A 441 -11.58 -11.21 1.24
C PHE A 441 -11.75 -9.84 1.87
N ALA A 442 -10.74 -9.31 2.54
CA ALA A 442 -10.94 -8.08 3.29
C ALA A 442 -9.68 -7.24 3.46
N LYS A 443 -9.90 -5.94 3.66
CA LYS A 443 -8.87 -5.00 4.08
C LYS A 443 -8.89 -4.86 5.59
N THR A 444 -7.73 -5.06 6.21
CA THR A 444 -7.51 -4.83 7.64
C THR A 444 -7.06 -3.40 7.91
N GLY A 445 -7.39 -2.88 9.09
CA GLY A 445 -6.81 -1.65 9.62
C GLY A 445 -6.38 -1.83 11.07
N THR A 446 -5.19 -1.34 11.43
CA THR A 446 -4.68 -1.43 12.79
C THR A 446 -3.84 -0.20 13.13
N LEU A 447 -4.18 0.46 14.24
CA LEU A 447 -3.36 1.43 14.96
C LEU A 447 -3.44 1.10 16.45
N THR A 448 -2.65 1.78 17.28
CA THR A 448 -2.78 1.63 18.74
C THR A 448 -4.21 1.95 19.18
N GLY A 449 -4.90 0.96 19.76
CA GLY A 449 -6.29 1.04 20.19
C GLY A 449 -7.33 0.98 19.07
N VAL A 450 -6.93 0.80 17.81
CA VAL A 450 -7.84 0.74 16.65
C VAL A 450 -7.71 -0.59 15.92
N SER A 451 -8.82 -1.22 15.61
CA SER A 451 -8.92 -2.34 14.67
C SER A 451 -10.13 -2.16 13.78
N SER A 452 -9.94 -2.24 12.49
CA SER A 452 -11.00 -2.24 11.48
C SER A 452 -10.84 -3.40 10.51
N LEU A 453 -11.95 -3.83 9.91
CA LEU A 453 -12.00 -4.89 8.90
C LEU A 453 -13.21 -4.63 8.01
N ALA A 454 -13.01 -4.57 6.69
CA ALA A 454 -14.08 -4.38 5.72
C ALA A 454 -13.81 -5.21 4.46
N GLY A 455 -14.84 -5.83 3.91
CA GLY A 455 -14.73 -6.71 2.74
C GLY A 455 -15.90 -7.66 2.61
N LEU A 456 -15.61 -8.89 2.13
CA LEU A 456 -16.57 -9.92 1.77
C LEU A 456 -16.28 -11.23 2.51
N LEU A 457 -17.35 -11.95 2.82
CA LEU A 457 -17.33 -13.36 3.20
C LEU A 457 -18.18 -14.10 2.18
N PHE A 458 -17.63 -15.13 1.54
CA PHE A 458 -18.34 -16.09 0.69
C PHE A 458 -18.73 -17.30 1.52
N PRO A 459 -19.98 -17.41 2.01
CA PRO A 459 -20.42 -18.55 2.81
C PRO A 459 -20.39 -19.85 2.00
N GLN A 460 -20.27 -20.99 2.72
CA GLN A 460 -20.12 -22.30 2.05
C GLN A 460 -21.31 -22.66 1.16
N ASP A 461 -22.50 -22.42 1.67
CA ASP A 461 -23.75 -22.87 1.06
C ASP A 461 -24.61 -21.68 0.56
N SER A 462 -24.00 -20.51 0.32
CA SER A 462 -24.66 -19.35 -0.26
C SER A 462 -23.99 -18.94 -1.57
N SER A 463 -24.80 -18.66 -2.57
CA SER A 463 -24.32 -18.11 -3.85
C SER A 463 -23.98 -16.62 -3.76
N GLU A 464 -24.48 -15.91 -2.75
CA GLU A 464 -24.26 -14.48 -2.57
C GLU A 464 -23.30 -14.22 -1.42
N PRO A 465 -22.35 -13.27 -1.57
CA PRO A 465 -21.45 -12.90 -0.51
C PRO A 465 -22.14 -12.08 0.58
N VAL A 466 -21.65 -12.20 1.82
CA VAL A 466 -21.90 -11.23 2.88
C VAL A 466 -20.91 -10.10 2.73
N THR A 467 -21.37 -8.86 2.59
CA THR A 467 -20.51 -7.69 2.67
C THR A 467 -20.51 -7.11 4.07
N PHE A 468 -19.36 -6.61 4.53
CA PHE A 468 -19.25 -6.15 5.91
C PHE A 468 -18.22 -5.05 6.11
N ALA A 469 -18.47 -4.24 7.14
CA ALA A 469 -17.50 -3.29 7.69
C ALA A 469 -17.61 -3.26 9.22
N MET A 470 -16.49 -3.45 9.90
CA MET A 470 -16.37 -3.45 11.36
C MET A 470 -15.27 -2.51 11.82
N ILE A 471 -15.55 -1.59 12.72
CA ILE A 471 -14.56 -0.67 13.31
C ILE A 471 -14.67 -0.72 14.82
N CYS A 472 -13.53 -0.91 15.49
CA CYS A 472 -13.41 -0.83 16.93
C CYS A 472 -12.33 0.19 17.31
N ASN A 473 -12.71 1.24 18.03
CA ASN A 473 -11.81 2.26 18.56
C ASN A 473 -11.80 2.18 20.08
N ARG A 474 -10.81 1.51 20.64
CA ARG A 474 -10.68 1.26 22.07
C ARG A 474 -10.03 2.45 22.77
N LYS A 475 -10.67 2.92 23.85
CA LYS A 475 -10.07 3.91 24.76
C LYS A 475 -8.94 3.33 25.57
N LYS A 476 -9.11 2.06 26.03
CA LYS A 476 -8.13 1.29 26.76
C LYS A 476 -8.10 -0.15 26.23
N GLY A 477 -6.92 -0.74 26.12
CA GLY A 477 -6.75 -2.14 25.73
C GLY A 477 -6.17 -2.36 24.35
N SER A 478 -5.94 -3.61 24.00
CA SER A 478 -5.22 -4.03 22.80
C SER A 478 -6.15 -4.14 21.58
N ALA A 479 -5.68 -3.72 20.40
CA ALA A 479 -6.31 -4.00 19.13
C ALA A 479 -6.48 -5.51 18.85
N ALA A 480 -5.68 -6.39 19.50
CA ALA A 480 -5.80 -7.82 19.34
C ALA A 480 -7.15 -8.37 19.85
N VAL A 481 -7.72 -7.77 20.90
CA VAL A 481 -9.04 -8.16 21.40
C VAL A 481 -10.14 -7.79 20.41
N ALA A 482 -10.02 -6.63 19.78
CA ALA A 482 -10.94 -6.21 18.72
C ALA A 482 -10.85 -7.13 17.50
N ARG A 483 -9.65 -7.59 17.10
CA ARG A 483 -9.49 -8.60 16.04
C ARG A 483 -10.18 -9.93 16.39
N LYS A 484 -10.08 -10.40 17.65
CA LYS A 484 -10.81 -11.60 18.09
C LYS A 484 -12.32 -11.43 17.98
N TRP A 485 -12.85 -10.24 18.27
CA TRP A 485 -14.26 -9.93 18.08
C TRP A 485 -14.65 -10.06 16.59
N GLN A 486 -13.91 -9.43 15.70
CA GLN A 486 -14.14 -9.50 14.25
C GLN A 486 -14.13 -10.95 13.75
N ASP A 487 -13.12 -11.74 14.14
CA ASP A 487 -12.98 -13.13 13.71
C ASP A 487 -14.14 -14.00 14.21
N ARG A 488 -14.57 -13.84 15.47
CA ARG A 488 -15.70 -14.59 16.05
C ARG A 488 -17.05 -14.20 15.42
N VAL A 489 -17.23 -12.93 15.07
CA VAL A 489 -18.45 -12.47 14.36
C VAL A 489 -18.55 -13.15 13.01
N LEU A 490 -17.48 -13.11 12.21
CA LEU A 490 -17.47 -13.74 10.88
C LEU A 490 -17.63 -15.27 10.98
N GLN A 491 -17.01 -15.92 11.96
CA GLN A 491 -17.19 -17.35 12.20
C GLN A 491 -18.64 -17.71 12.54
N TRP A 492 -19.31 -16.88 13.36
CA TRP A 492 -20.69 -17.10 13.69
C TRP A 492 -21.61 -16.87 12.49
N VAL A 493 -21.36 -15.84 11.66
CA VAL A 493 -22.12 -15.57 10.41
C VAL A 493 -22.01 -16.76 9.47
N GLU A 494 -20.81 -17.31 9.25
CA GLU A 494 -20.60 -18.50 8.42
C GLU A 494 -21.42 -19.69 8.95
N GLY A 495 -21.40 -19.93 10.27
CA GLY A 495 -22.17 -21.01 10.89
C GLY A 495 -23.69 -20.83 10.84
N GLN A 496 -24.21 -19.64 10.50
CA GLN A 496 -25.64 -19.41 10.29
C GLN A 496 -26.06 -19.61 8.82
N LEU A 497 -25.14 -19.47 7.89
CA LEU A 497 -25.37 -19.49 6.42
C LEU A 497 -24.83 -20.76 5.76
N GLY A 498 -23.80 -21.38 6.34
CA GLY A 498 -23.30 -22.69 5.97
C GLY A 498 -24.22 -23.72 6.62
N GLY A 499 -25.11 -24.35 5.87
CA GLY A 499 -26.20 -25.21 6.33
C GLY A 499 -25.85 -26.21 7.44
N ASN A 500 -26.85 -26.58 8.21
CA ASN A 500 -26.83 -27.65 9.22
C ASN A 500 -26.40 -28.98 8.65
#